data_794dd871a53b19d238a165dfb942609d
#
_entry.id   794dd871a53b19d238a165dfb942609d
#
_cell.length_a   1.000
_cell.length_b   1.000
_cell.length_c   1.000
_cell.angle_alpha   90.00
_cell.angle_beta   90.00
_cell.angle_gamma   90.00
#
_symmetry.space_group_name_H-M   'P 1'
#
loop_
_entity.id
_entity.type
_entity.pdbx_description
1 polymer ?
#
loop_
_entity_poly.entity_id
_entity_poly.type
_entity_poly.pdbx_seq_one_letter_code
_entity_poly.pdbx_strand_id
1 'polypeptide(L)'
;MQGLEVFGNALAYYDEMAKEGRIHGHHEYFCLSGDVGKRAGIMIVDGDLAELARLQVEERNIRLLAQAGEIAEHMNVTLCEANSEQAIGRYVEVTQEMGLG
;
A
#
# COMPACT_ATOMS: atom_id res chain seq x y z
N MET A 1 -8.54 -21.40 -7.36
CA MET A 1 -9.20 -20.26 -6.75
C MET A 1 -8.46 -18.97 -7.08
N GLN A 2 -9.10 -18.10 -7.84
CA GLN A 2 -8.44 -16.89 -8.35
C GLN A 2 -7.94 -15.95 -7.24
N GLY A 3 -8.72 -15.81 -6.17
CA GLY A 3 -8.35 -14.93 -5.07
C GLY A 3 -7.05 -15.32 -4.39
N LEU A 4 -6.86 -16.61 -4.13
CA LEU A 4 -5.63 -17.11 -3.50
C LEU A 4 -4.44 -17.00 -4.45
N GLU A 5 -4.66 -17.22 -5.74
CA GLU A 5 -3.60 -17.09 -6.74
C GLU A 5 -3.12 -15.64 -6.84
N VAL A 6 -4.04 -14.68 -6.94
CA VAL A 6 -3.68 -13.26 -7.02
C VAL A 6 -2.99 -12.80 -5.73
N PHE A 7 -3.48 -13.23 -4.58
CA PHE A 7 -2.84 -12.92 -3.30
C PHE A 7 -1.41 -13.50 -3.23
N GLY A 8 -1.24 -14.74 -3.67
CA GLY A 8 0.07 -15.37 -3.74
C GLY A 8 1.02 -14.63 -4.67
N ASN A 9 0.51 -14.15 -5.82
CA ASN A 9 1.31 -13.37 -6.76
C ASN A 9 1.75 -12.04 -6.13
N ALA A 10 0.88 -11.41 -5.35
CA ALA A 10 1.21 -10.17 -4.66
C ALA A 10 2.31 -10.41 -3.63
N LEU A 11 2.20 -11.45 -2.83
CA LEU A 11 3.21 -11.81 -1.84
C LEU A 11 4.57 -12.07 -2.51
N ALA A 12 4.58 -12.82 -3.60
CA ALA A 12 5.80 -13.12 -4.34
C ALA A 12 6.44 -11.86 -4.90
N TYR A 13 5.63 -10.95 -5.43
CA TYR A 13 6.11 -9.68 -5.97
C TYR A 13 6.79 -8.84 -4.89
N TYR A 14 6.13 -8.66 -3.74
CA TYR A 14 6.69 -7.84 -2.67
C TYR A 14 7.90 -8.51 -2.01
N ASP A 15 7.93 -9.83 -1.91
CA ASP A 15 9.12 -10.57 -1.45
C ASP A 15 10.31 -10.30 -2.38
N GLU A 16 10.07 -10.31 -3.68
CA GLU A 16 11.10 -10.02 -4.68
C GLU A 16 11.60 -8.59 -4.54
N MET A 17 10.69 -7.63 -4.38
CA MET A 17 11.05 -6.22 -4.19
C MET A 17 11.86 -6.02 -2.92
N ALA A 18 11.55 -6.74 -1.86
CA ALA A 18 12.31 -6.69 -0.61
C ALA A 18 13.73 -7.26 -0.79
N LYS A 19 13.84 -8.37 -1.52
CA LYS A 19 15.15 -8.97 -1.82
C LYS A 19 16.03 -8.06 -2.66
N GLU A 20 15.42 -7.31 -3.57
CA GLU A 20 16.14 -6.34 -4.41
C GLU A 20 16.45 -5.04 -3.68
N GLY A 21 16.00 -4.90 -2.44
CA GLY A 21 16.21 -3.69 -1.64
C GLY A 21 15.34 -2.52 -2.05
N ARG A 22 14.30 -2.75 -2.84
CA ARG A 22 13.41 -1.69 -3.32
C ARG A 22 12.34 -1.31 -2.29
N ILE A 23 12.01 -2.24 -1.40
CA ILE A 23 11.15 -1.98 -0.24
C ILE A 23 11.83 -2.54 1.00
N HIS A 24 11.43 -2.09 2.18
CA HIS A 24 11.96 -2.60 3.45
C HIS A 24 11.31 -3.92 3.85
N GLY A 25 10.03 -4.09 3.54
CA GLY A 25 9.29 -5.28 3.87
C GLY A 25 7.80 -5.07 3.65
N HIS A 26 7.02 -6.08 4.00
CA HIS A 26 5.56 -6.00 3.91
C HIS A 26 4.91 -6.83 5.00
N HIS A 27 3.70 -6.45 5.36
CA HIS A 27 2.90 -7.11 6.38
C HIS A 27 1.47 -7.26 5.88
N GLU A 28 0.86 -8.40 6.15
CA GLU A 28 -0.51 -8.70 5.74
C GLU A 28 -1.36 -8.99 6.97
N TYR A 29 -2.56 -8.45 6.98
CA TYR A 29 -3.52 -8.63 8.06
C TYR A 29 -4.86 -9.03 7.47
N PHE A 30 -5.46 -10.10 8.00
CA PHE A 30 -6.82 -10.49 7.65
C PHE A 30 -7.75 -10.13 8.79
N CYS A 31 -8.85 -9.48 8.46
CA CYS A 31 -9.84 -9.09 9.45
C CYS A 31 -10.71 -10.29 9.81
N LEU A 32 -10.67 -10.69 11.07
CA LEU A 32 -11.42 -11.86 11.56
C LEU A 32 -12.77 -11.50 12.15
N SER A 33 -12.96 -10.21 12.46
CA SER A 33 -14.20 -9.72 13.06
C SER A 33 -14.41 -8.26 12.67
N GLY A 34 -15.54 -7.69 13.06
CA GLY A 34 -15.88 -6.32 12.73
C GLY A 34 -16.53 -6.24 11.36
N ASP A 35 -16.21 -5.20 10.60
CA ASP A 35 -16.85 -4.92 9.31
C ASP A 35 -16.11 -5.63 8.16
N VAL A 36 -16.10 -6.95 8.21
CA VAL A 36 -15.34 -7.81 7.27
C VAL A 36 -15.86 -7.67 5.84
N GLY A 37 -17.14 -7.35 5.68
CA GLY A 37 -17.73 -7.14 4.36
C GLY A 37 -17.15 -5.95 3.62
N LYS A 38 -16.64 -4.97 4.36
CA LYS A 38 -16.03 -3.77 3.78
C LYS A 38 -14.50 -3.82 3.75
N ARG A 39 -13.90 -4.55 4.68
CA ARG A 39 -12.45 -4.65 4.77
C ARG A 39 -12.05 -6.05 5.24
N ALA A 40 -11.82 -6.92 4.28
CA ALA A 40 -11.42 -8.30 4.55
C ALA A 40 -9.93 -8.42 4.88
N GLY A 41 -9.10 -7.55 4.34
CA GLY A 41 -7.67 -7.61 4.59
C GLY A 41 -6.95 -6.29 4.32
N ILE A 42 -5.76 -6.17 4.89
CA ILE A 42 -4.89 -5.02 4.70
C ILE A 42 -3.49 -5.54 4.40
N MET A 43 -2.85 -4.97 3.38
CA MET A 43 -1.44 -5.22 3.09
C MET A 43 -0.69 -3.91 3.24
N ILE A 44 0.34 -3.92 4.08
CA ILE A 44 1.19 -2.75 4.32
C ILE A 44 2.55 -3.03 3.72
N VAL A 45 3.00 -2.13 2.85
CA VAL A 45 4.31 -2.22 2.22
C VAL A 45 5.14 -1.05 2.72
N ASP A 46 6.27 -1.34 3.36
CA ASP A 46 7.14 -0.33 3.95
C ASP A 46 8.34 -0.07 3.05
N GLY A 47 8.68 1.18 2.86
CA GLY A 47 9.81 1.54 2.05
C GLY A 47 10.03 3.03 1.98
N ASP A 48 11.00 3.42 1.18
CA ASP A 48 11.31 4.80 0.88
C ASP A 48 10.16 5.40 0.07
N LEU A 49 9.69 6.58 0.45
CA LEU A 49 8.51 7.20 -0.17
C LEU A 49 8.68 7.36 -1.69
N ALA A 50 9.84 7.85 -2.13
CA ALA A 50 10.10 8.05 -3.55
C ALA A 50 10.09 6.73 -4.33
N GLU A 51 10.64 5.66 -3.74
CA GLU A 51 10.66 4.35 -4.38
C GLU A 51 9.27 3.71 -4.40
N LEU A 52 8.50 3.86 -3.32
CA LEU A 52 7.13 3.36 -3.28
C LEU A 52 6.26 4.06 -4.34
N ALA A 53 6.41 5.37 -4.48
CA ALA A 53 5.70 6.12 -5.51
C ALA A 53 6.08 5.65 -6.92
N ARG A 54 7.36 5.35 -7.13
CA ARG A 54 7.85 4.84 -8.41
C ARG A 54 7.28 3.45 -8.71
N LEU A 55 7.23 2.57 -7.70
CA LEU A 55 6.67 1.23 -7.84
C LEU A 55 5.20 1.27 -8.26
N GLN A 56 4.43 2.23 -7.75
CA GLN A 56 2.99 2.33 -8.05
C GLN A 56 2.72 2.51 -9.54
N VAL A 57 3.64 3.11 -10.27
CA VAL A 57 3.45 3.40 -11.71
C VAL A 57 4.17 2.39 -12.62
N GLU A 58 4.88 1.42 -12.04
CA GLU A 58 5.52 0.38 -12.85
C GLU A 58 4.48 -0.59 -13.39
N GLU A 59 4.69 -1.01 -14.63
CA GLU A 59 3.74 -1.86 -15.35
C GLU A 59 3.40 -3.14 -14.58
N ARG A 60 4.39 -3.79 -14.01
CA ARG A 60 4.19 -5.03 -13.27
C ARG A 60 3.27 -4.82 -12.06
N ASN A 61 3.47 -3.71 -11.34
CA ASN A 61 2.62 -3.38 -10.20
C ASN A 61 1.21 -3.02 -10.63
N ILE A 62 1.09 -2.25 -11.71
CA ILE A 62 -0.22 -1.88 -12.28
C ILE A 62 -1.01 -3.13 -12.66
N ARG A 63 -0.37 -4.10 -13.31
CA ARG A 63 -1.02 -5.35 -13.68
C ARG A 63 -1.48 -6.14 -12.46
N LEU A 64 -0.64 -6.20 -11.44
CA LEU A 64 -0.97 -6.89 -10.20
C LEU A 64 -2.18 -6.26 -9.52
N LEU A 65 -2.21 -4.93 -9.43
CA LEU A 65 -3.33 -4.20 -8.81
C LEU A 65 -4.61 -4.34 -9.65
N ALA A 66 -4.49 -4.36 -10.97
CA ALA A 66 -5.63 -4.57 -11.85
C ALA A 66 -6.24 -5.96 -11.66
N GLN A 67 -5.41 -6.98 -11.52
CA GLN A 67 -5.87 -8.33 -11.23
C GLN A 67 -6.58 -8.41 -9.88
N ALA A 68 -6.00 -7.77 -8.87
CA ALA A 68 -6.59 -7.72 -7.54
C ALA A 68 -7.94 -6.99 -7.56
N GLY A 69 -8.03 -5.91 -8.32
CA GLY A 69 -9.25 -5.13 -8.43
C GLY A 69 -10.42 -5.86 -9.08
N GLU A 70 -10.15 -6.85 -9.94
CA GLU A 70 -11.19 -7.67 -10.56
C GLU A 70 -11.82 -8.65 -9.57
N ILE A 71 -11.09 -9.01 -8.52
CA ILE A 71 -11.51 -10.03 -7.56
C ILE A 71 -12.00 -9.42 -6.26
N ALA A 72 -11.34 -8.37 -5.81
CA ALA A 72 -11.64 -7.72 -4.53
C ALA A 72 -12.57 -6.54 -4.73
N GLU A 73 -13.68 -6.54 -4.00
CA GLU A 73 -14.57 -5.37 -3.94
C GLU A 73 -13.92 -4.31 -3.05
N HIS A 74 -14.12 -3.06 -3.39
CA HIS A 74 -13.67 -1.92 -2.59
C HIS A 74 -12.16 -1.90 -2.31
N MET A 75 -11.37 -2.36 -3.28
CA MET A 75 -9.92 -2.27 -3.14
C MET A 75 -9.48 -0.82 -3.20
N ASN A 76 -8.61 -0.44 -2.27
CA ASN A 76 -8.08 0.91 -2.19
C ASN A 76 -6.58 0.84 -1.94
N VAL A 77 -5.83 1.68 -2.63
CA VAL A 77 -4.38 1.80 -2.45
C VAL A 77 -4.07 3.23 -2.02
N THR A 78 -3.41 3.36 -0.88
CA THR A 78 -3.11 4.67 -0.30
C THR A 78 -1.62 4.75 0.02
N LEU A 79 -0.99 5.84 -0.37
CA LEU A 79 0.40 6.12 -0.04
C LEU A 79 0.42 6.97 1.24
N CYS A 80 1.15 6.48 2.26
CA CYS A 80 1.18 7.11 3.58
C CYS A 80 2.61 7.32 4.05
N GLU A 81 2.81 8.27 4.95
CA GLU A 81 4.07 8.39 5.68
C GLU A 81 3.92 7.73 7.04
N ALA A 82 4.88 6.87 7.39
CA ALA A 82 4.86 6.13 8.64
C ALA A 82 5.25 7.00 9.84
N ASN A 83 6.11 8.00 9.66
CA ASN A 83 6.53 8.90 10.74
C ASN A 83 5.49 10.00 10.91
N SER A 84 4.45 9.70 11.69
CA SER A 84 3.28 10.57 11.81
C SER A 84 3.59 11.95 12.39
N GLU A 85 4.52 12.06 13.35
CA GLU A 85 4.89 13.35 13.93
C GLU A 85 5.51 14.28 12.89
N GLN A 86 6.44 13.76 12.09
CA GLN A 86 7.07 14.51 11.01
C GLN A 86 6.08 14.88 9.92
N ALA A 87 5.21 13.94 9.55
CA ALA A 87 4.21 14.18 8.52
C ALA A 87 3.21 15.26 8.95
N ILE A 88 2.76 15.20 10.20
CA ILE A 88 1.85 16.20 10.77
C ILE A 88 2.54 17.56 10.82
N GLY A 89 3.80 17.59 11.26
CA GLY A 89 4.58 18.82 11.32
C GLY A 89 4.69 19.51 9.95
N ARG A 90 5.01 18.70 8.92
CA ARG A 90 5.06 19.21 7.55
C ARG A 90 3.72 19.72 7.05
N TYR A 91 2.67 19.00 7.36
CA TYR A 91 1.32 19.41 6.99
C TYR A 91 0.96 20.77 7.62
N VAL A 92 1.26 20.93 8.91
CA VAL A 92 1.01 22.18 9.62
C VAL A 92 1.81 23.33 9.01
N GLU A 93 3.08 23.13 8.73
CA GLU A 93 3.93 24.15 8.09
C GLU A 93 3.37 24.60 6.74
N VAL A 94 3.01 23.62 5.90
CA VAL A 94 2.48 23.92 4.57
C VAL A 94 1.16 24.68 4.66
N THR A 95 0.26 24.27 5.55
CA THR A 95 -1.03 24.96 5.71
C THR A 95 -0.84 26.38 6.23
N GLN A 96 0.13 26.62 7.11
CA GLN A 96 0.45 27.95 7.60
C GLN A 96 1.02 28.83 6.49
N GLU A 97 1.94 28.30 5.68
CA GLU A 97 2.50 29.01 4.54
C GLU A 97 1.42 29.40 3.53
N MET A 98 0.42 28.55 3.37
CA MET A 98 -0.70 28.78 2.46
C MET A 98 -1.78 29.69 3.09
N GLY A 99 -1.65 30.04 4.35
CA GLY A 99 -2.64 30.86 5.06
C GLY A 99 -3.92 30.09 5.39
N LEU A 100 -3.88 28.78 5.47
CA LEU A 100 -5.05 27.93 5.70
C LEU A 100 -5.20 27.50 7.16
N GLY A 101 -4.20 27.73 7.98
CA GLY A 101 -4.20 27.24 9.35
C GLY A 101 -4.44 28.27 10.41
#